data_3c499ce18730b33f99a8c54a49c753c8
#
_entry.id   3c499ce18730b33f99a8c54a49c753c8
#
_cell.length_a   1.000
_cell.length_b   1.000
_cell.length_c   1.000
_cell.angle_alpha   90.00
_cell.angle_beta   90.00
_cell.angle_gamma   90.00
#
_symmetry.space_group_name_H-M   'P 1'
#
loop_
_entity.id
_entity.type
_entity.pdbx_description
1 polymer ?
#
loop_
_entity_poly.entity_id
_entity_poly.type
_entity_poly.pdbx_seq_one_letter_code
_entity_poly.pdbx_strand_id
1 'polypeptide(L)'
;MTAPGASGLLRKTLHTFATLLFGQGASIAAGIATARAFGPAGKGTMSFAAIVLTFAVTAADGIKAAVAYQVGSERRSARNVWRAALRLAAAAATFGTATLLAIWHGDSTRTAFLYAACAFPFTLYLQAIGVVYQLCDRVERINVKNAATIGGGGSLLVLALVTIVHAPLAVVMVAWVATYVAAALWSSFGVDAMLGPGGRGAAEGGPAQSLLARQLHFGAKAAASSTITFLALRVDVFIVGAMLAPAQLGIYTLALATGEVMWGVSRALQWSSAGRVATLDRAAAAALTAQLVRSIVALQVVGGVMLAALGPWLIVHLYGARFAEAGPVLRLLLPGMVLYSADGLLSYFISVRAGRPGLLLGLECITLAVCAALTLATIGPFGLRGAALADTAAYVAAYCVKVTFFARLSGTPLREILVPMPSDVPARLRSRLTASLRARRSADV
;
A
#
# COMPACT_ATOMS: atom_id res chain seq x y z
N MET A 1 -6.14 -1.10 33.17
CA MET A 1 -6.48 -0.19 32.07
C MET A 1 -7.97 -0.39 31.80
N THR A 2 -8.80 0.59 32.11
CA THR A 2 -10.23 0.58 31.78
C THR A 2 -10.40 0.67 30.27
N ALA A 3 -11.19 -0.22 29.68
CA ALA A 3 -11.50 -0.19 28.26
C ALA A 3 -12.08 1.19 27.89
N PRO A 4 -11.60 1.84 26.84
CA PRO A 4 -12.17 3.11 26.40
C PRO A 4 -13.64 2.89 26.05
N GLY A 5 -14.53 3.72 26.59
CA GLY A 5 -15.95 3.67 26.25
C GLY A 5 -16.14 3.82 24.73
N ALA A 6 -17.23 3.25 24.19
CA ALA A 6 -17.52 3.25 22.75
C ALA A 6 -17.41 4.65 22.09
N SER A 7 -17.74 5.72 22.83
CA SER A 7 -17.60 7.12 22.40
C SER A 7 -16.14 7.55 22.22
N GLY A 8 -15.23 7.07 23.05
CA GLY A 8 -13.79 7.37 22.93
C GLY A 8 -13.15 6.67 21.74
N LEU A 9 -13.54 5.43 21.44
CA LEU A 9 -13.08 4.68 20.28
C LEU A 9 -13.57 5.34 18.98
N LEU A 10 -14.85 5.71 18.92
CA LEU A 10 -15.43 6.38 17.76
C LEU A 10 -14.70 7.72 17.45
N ARG A 11 -14.43 8.53 18.48
CA ARG A 11 -13.69 9.80 18.32
C ARG A 11 -12.27 9.57 17.77
N LYS A 12 -11.54 8.60 18.31
CA LYS A 12 -10.19 8.23 17.81
C LYS A 12 -10.26 7.77 16.35
N THR A 13 -11.24 6.96 15.99
CA THR A 13 -11.45 6.46 14.62
C THR A 13 -11.76 7.61 13.64
N LEU A 14 -12.70 8.49 14.00
CA LEU A 14 -13.06 9.65 13.16
C LEU A 14 -11.88 10.61 12.98
N HIS A 15 -11.11 10.87 14.02
CA HIS A 15 -9.91 11.70 13.92
C HIS A 15 -8.86 11.09 13.00
N THR A 16 -8.61 9.77 13.12
CA THR A 16 -7.68 9.06 12.23
C THR A 16 -8.16 9.11 10.78
N PHE A 17 -9.46 8.89 10.55
CA PHE A 17 -10.04 8.95 9.22
C PHE A 17 -9.94 10.35 8.59
N ALA A 18 -10.24 11.40 9.35
CA ALA A 18 -10.10 12.78 8.90
C ALA A 18 -8.64 13.12 8.55
N THR A 19 -7.67 12.68 9.38
CA THR A 19 -6.24 12.86 9.12
C THR A 19 -5.80 12.16 7.84
N LEU A 20 -6.29 10.94 7.59
CA LEU A 20 -6.00 10.19 6.37
C LEU A 20 -6.58 10.88 5.12
N LEU A 21 -7.84 11.34 5.18
CA LEU A 21 -8.48 12.05 4.06
C LEU A 21 -7.76 13.36 3.74
N PHE A 22 -7.43 14.15 4.77
CA PHE A 22 -6.66 15.38 4.61
C PHE A 22 -5.31 15.11 3.96
N GLY A 23 -4.59 14.09 4.45
CA GLY A 23 -3.31 13.68 3.90
C GLY A 23 -3.38 13.25 2.45
N GLN A 24 -4.38 12.47 2.08
CA GLN A 24 -4.60 12.06 0.69
C GLN A 24 -4.90 13.25 -0.21
N GLY A 25 -5.76 14.18 0.23
CA GLY A 25 -6.06 15.41 -0.52
C GLY A 25 -4.81 16.27 -0.73
N ALA A 26 -4.01 16.49 0.31
CA ALA A 26 -2.76 17.23 0.22
C ALA A 26 -1.75 16.55 -0.73
N SER A 27 -1.63 15.22 -0.67
CA SER A 27 -0.75 14.45 -1.56
C SER A 27 -1.18 14.52 -3.02
N ILE A 28 -2.48 14.47 -3.31
CA ILE A 28 -3.01 14.63 -4.66
C ILE A 28 -2.71 16.03 -5.17
N ALA A 29 -2.99 17.07 -4.38
CA ALA A 29 -2.73 18.46 -4.76
C ALA A 29 -1.23 18.71 -5.02
N ALA A 30 -0.34 18.24 -4.14
CA ALA A 30 1.11 18.31 -4.34
C ALA A 30 1.54 17.51 -5.58
N GLY A 31 0.93 16.35 -5.84
CA GLY A 31 1.16 15.52 -7.01
C GLY A 31 0.80 16.23 -8.31
N ILE A 32 -0.32 16.96 -8.34
CA ILE A 32 -0.76 17.77 -9.49
C ILE A 32 0.20 18.95 -9.70
N ALA A 33 0.51 19.70 -8.64
CA ALA A 33 1.39 20.86 -8.71
C ALA A 33 2.80 20.49 -9.22
N THR A 34 3.38 19.43 -8.67
CA THR A 34 4.72 18.94 -9.08
C THR A 34 4.73 18.43 -10.51
N ALA A 35 3.67 17.74 -10.95
CA ALA A 35 3.57 17.27 -12.33
C ALA A 35 3.46 18.43 -13.31
N ARG A 36 2.70 19.46 -12.99
CA ARG A 36 2.58 20.67 -13.82
C ARG A 36 3.89 21.45 -13.89
N ALA A 37 4.57 21.62 -12.75
CA ALA A 37 5.80 22.40 -12.68
C ALA A 37 6.99 21.69 -13.34
N PHE A 38 7.18 20.41 -13.04
CA PHE A 38 8.39 19.68 -13.47
C PHE A 38 8.16 18.75 -14.66
N GLY A 39 6.93 18.60 -15.12
CA GLY A 39 6.57 17.72 -16.23
C GLY A 39 6.77 16.24 -15.93
N PRO A 40 6.68 15.38 -16.98
CA PRO A 40 6.77 13.93 -16.79
C PRO A 40 8.10 13.46 -16.20
N ALA A 41 9.24 14.05 -16.61
CA ALA A 41 10.55 13.64 -16.12
C ALA A 41 10.73 13.91 -14.62
N GLY A 42 10.39 15.11 -14.15
CA GLY A 42 10.44 15.44 -12.72
C GLY A 42 9.46 14.61 -11.91
N LYS A 43 8.25 14.39 -12.42
CA LYS A 43 7.26 13.48 -11.79
C LYS A 43 7.77 12.05 -11.72
N GLY A 44 8.43 11.57 -12.77
CA GLY A 44 9.06 10.24 -12.82
C GLY A 44 10.12 10.08 -11.73
N THR A 45 11.03 11.02 -11.60
CA THR A 45 12.09 11.02 -10.57
C THR A 45 11.48 10.99 -9.16
N MET A 46 10.48 11.85 -8.88
CA MET A 46 9.82 11.89 -7.56
C MET A 46 9.08 10.59 -7.25
N SER A 47 8.29 10.09 -8.21
CA SER A 47 7.52 8.85 -8.02
C SER A 47 8.44 7.66 -7.83
N PHE A 48 9.54 7.57 -8.60
CA PHE A 48 10.50 6.48 -8.48
C PHE A 48 11.25 6.53 -7.15
N ALA A 49 11.68 7.72 -6.70
CA ALA A 49 12.29 7.87 -5.38
C ALA A 49 11.37 7.37 -4.26
N ALA A 50 10.08 7.72 -4.32
CA ALA A 50 9.09 7.25 -3.34
C ALA A 50 8.88 5.73 -3.39
N ILE A 51 8.86 5.12 -4.58
CA ILE A 51 8.70 3.67 -4.77
C ILE A 51 9.95 2.93 -4.28
N VAL A 52 11.15 3.40 -4.65
CA VAL A 52 12.43 2.85 -4.15
C VAL A 52 12.50 2.93 -2.63
N LEU A 53 12.10 4.07 -2.04
CA LEU A 53 12.05 4.22 -0.59
C LEU A 53 11.05 3.24 0.04
N THR A 54 9.86 3.09 -0.53
CA THR A 54 8.84 2.15 -0.03
C THR A 54 9.34 0.70 -0.11
N PHE A 55 9.97 0.32 -1.21
CA PHE A 55 10.59 -1.00 -1.34
C PHE A 55 11.64 -1.24 -0.26
N ALA A 56 12.58 -0.30 -0.09
CA ALA A 56 13.63 -0.42 0.92
C ALA A 56 13.07 -0.50 2.35
N VAL A 57 11.93 0.13 2.62
CA VAL A 57 11.26 0.12 3.93
C VAL A 57 10.45 -1.15 4.20
N THR A 58 10.18 -2.01 3.21
CA THR A 58 9.50 -3.30 3.47
C THR A 58 10.27 -4.16 4.48
N ALA A 59 11.59 -3.97 4.59
CA ALA A 59 12.40 -4.59 5.65
C ALA A 59 11.94 -4.20 7.07
N ALA A 60 11.40 -2.98 7.25
CA ALA A 60 10.84 -2.53 8.53
C ALA A 60 9.61 -3.35 8.97
N ASP A 61 8.89 -3.97 8.04
CA ASP A 61 7.75 -4.83 8.37
C ASP A 61 8.19 -6.04 9.20
N GLY A 62 9.39 -6.55 8.93
CA GLY A 62 10.01 -7.59 9.74
C GLY A 62 10.30 -7.11 11.17
N ILE A 63 10.87 -5.92 11.33
CA ILE A 63 11.13 -5.33 12.65
C ILE A 63 9.82 -5.10 13.40
N LYS A 64 8.80 -4.55 12.74
CA LYS A 64 7.47 -4.32 13.33
C LYS A 64 6.83 -5.61 13.82
N ALA A 65 6.82 -6.64 12.98
CA ALA A 65 6.25 -7.94 13.31
C ALA A 65 6.97 -8.59 14.50
N ALA A 66 8.31 -8.54 14.52
CA ALA A 66 9.12 -9.09 15.62
C ALA A 66 8.89 -8.36 16.95
N VAL A 67 8.84 -7.03 16.93
CA VAL A 67 8.55 -6.22 18.12
C VAL A 67 7.15 -6.52 18.65
N ALA A 68 6.13 -6.51 17.78
CA ALA A 68 4.76 -6.80 18.17
C ALA A 68 4.61 -8.20 18.78
N TYR A 69 5.27 -9.20 18.20
CA TYR A 69 5.25 -10.58 18.70
C TYR A 69 5.95 -10.71 20.07
N GLN A 70 7.17 -10.17 20.22
CA GLN A 70 7.94 -10.31 21.45
C GLN A 70 7.32 -9.56 22.63
N VAL A 71 6.74 -8.39 22.39
CA VAL A 71 6.06 -7.63 23.45
C VAL A 71 4.66 -8.18 23.72
N GLY A 72 3.89 -8.48 22.69
CA GLY A 72 2.48 -8.91 22.80
C GLY A 72 2.35 -10.36 23.27
N SER A 73 3.03 -11.30 22.60
CA SER A 73 2.87 -12.74 22.84
C SER A 73 3.89 -13.27 23.83
N GLU A 74 5.17 -12.91 23.71
CA GLU A 74 6.23 -13.37 24.64
C GLU A 74 6.29 -12.54 25.93
N ARG A 75 5.51 -11.46 26.04
CA ARG A 75 5.42 -10.54 27.19
C ARG A 75 6.80 -10.04 27.68
N ARG A 76 7.73 -9.82 26.75
CA ARG A 76 9.05 -9.31 27.06
C ARG A 76 9.02 -7.81 27.36
N SER A 77 10.06 -7.33 28.06
CA SER A 77 10.22 -5.90 28.34
C SER A 77 10.25 -5.08 27.05
N ALA A 78 9.27 -4.20 26.87
CA ALA A 78 9.14 -3.36 25.66
C ALA A 78 10.40 -2.52 25.43
N ARG A 79 11.06 -2.03 26.50
CA ARG A 79 12.30 -1.26 26.41
C ARG A 79 13.48 -2.08 25.86
N ASN A 80 13.64 -3.33 26.31
CA ASN A 80 14.74 -4.19 25.86
C ASN A 80 14.51 -4.63 24.41
N VAL A 81 13.27 -4.99 24.08
CA VAL A 81 12.86 -5.32 22.70
C VAL A 81 13.07 -4.13 21.77
N TRP A 82 12.69 -2.91 22.20
CA TRP A 82 12.88 -1.69 21.42
C TRP A 82 14.36 -1.38 21.18
N ARG A 83 15.21 -1.49 22.18
CA ARG A 83 16.67 -1.30 22.02
C ARG A 83 17.29 -2.28 21.03
N ALA A 84 16.85 -3.55 21.05
CA ALA A 84 17.29 -4.54 20.08
C ALA A 84 16.76 -4.19 18.66
N ALA A 85 15.51 -3.76 18.54
CA ALA A 85 14.92 -3.31 17.29
C ALA A 85 15.64 -2.09 16.69
N LEU A 86 16.06 -1.12 17.53
CA LEU A 86 16.87 0.02 17.09
C LEU A 86 18.22 -0.40 16.50
N ARG A 87 18.89 -1.40 17.11
CA ARG A 87 20.17 -1.91 16.56
C ARG A 87 19.97 -2.56 15.19
N LEU A 88 18.90 -3.34 15.02
CA LEU A 88 18.56 -3.93 13.72
C LEU A 88 18.16 -2.85 12.70
N ALA A 89 17.38 -1.87 13.13
CA ALA A 89 17.01 -0.74 12.28
C ALA A 89 18.24 0.07 11.84
N ALA A 90 19.19 0.32 12.74
CA ALA A 90 20.43 1.01 12.43
C ALA A 90 21.28 0.21 11.43
N ALA A 91 21.45 -1.10 11.65
CA ALA A 91 22.17 -1.97 10.72
C ALA A 91 21.50 -2.02 9.34
N ALA A 92 20.18 -2.18 9.28
CA ALA A 92 19.41 -2.15 8.06
C ALA A 92 19.48 -0.78 7.37
N ALA A 93 19.44 0.32 8.14
CA ALA A 93 19.58 1.68 7.63
C ALA A 93 20.95 1.90 6.99
N THR A 94 22.04 1.49 7.67
CA THR A 94 23.40 1.61 7.13
C THR A 94 23.57 0.80 5.84
N PHE A 95 23.16 -0.47 5.86
CA PHE A 95 23.26 -1.35 4.70
C PHE A 95 22.40 -0.84 3.52
N GLY A 96 21.14 -0.51 3.79
CA GLY A 96 20.21 -0.04 2.76
C GLY A 96 20.65 1.30 2.15
N THR A 97 21.08 2.26 2.98
CA THR A 97 21.61 3.53 2.50
C THR A 97 22.88 3.32 1.65
N ALA A 98 23.81 2.48 2.11
CA ALA A 98 25.03 2.19 1.34
C ALA A 98 24.70 1.53 -0.02
N THR A 99 23.74 0.60 -0.04
CA THR A 99 23.27 -0.05 -1.28
C THR A 99 22.67 0.97 -2.24
N LEU A 100 21.78 1.85 -1.76
CA LEU A 100 21.13 2.87 -2.59
C LEU A 100 22.17 3.89 -3.15
N LEU A 101 23.14 4.29 -2.33
CA LEU A 101 24.24 5.16 -2.76
C LEU A 101 25.14 4.45 -3.76
N ALA A 102 25.42 3.16 -3.57
CA ALA A 102 26.18 2.35 -4.51
C ALA A 102 25.48 2.24 -5.88
N ILE A 103 24.14 2.12 -5.92
CA ILE A 103 23.35 2.13 -7.16
C ILE A 103 23.39 3.51 -7.82
N TRP A 104 23.35 4.59 -7.03
CA TRP A 104 23.41 5.95 -7.54
C TRP A 104 24.78 6.26 -8.20
N HIS A 105 25.91 5.92 -7.62
CA HIS A 105 27.29 6.14 -8.13
C HIS A 105 27.58 7.55 -8.68
N GLY A 106 26.87 8.58 -8.24
CA GLY A 106 27.01 9.93 -8.76
C GLY A 106 26.34 10.16 -10.13
N ASP A 107 25.62 9.18 -10.66
CA ASP A 107 24.91 9.27 -11.93
C ASP A 107 23.68 10.20 -11.79
N SER A 108 23.68 11.29 -12.56
CA SER A 108 22.60 12.28 -12.55
C SER A 108 21.24 11.69 -13.00
N THR A 109 21.26 10.62 -13.79
CA THR A 109 20.03 9.93 -14.23
C THR A 109 19.40 9.09 -13.12
N ARG A 110 20.19 8.76 -12.08
CA ARG A 110 19.78 7.94 -10.94
C ARG A 110 19.57 8.74 -9.65
N THR A 111 19.33 10.05 -9.75
CA THR A 111 19.12 10.93 -8.57
C THR A 111 18.00 10.48 -7.64
N ALA A 112 17.02 9.72 -8.14
CA ALA A 112 15.97 9.13 -7.33
C ALA A 112 16.53 8.22 -6.21
N PHE A 113 17.59 7.46 -6.48
CA PHE A 113 18.25 6.60 -5.49
C PHE A 113 18.98 7.43 -4.42
N LEU A 114 19.57 8.56 -4.78
CA LEU A 114 20.19 9.49 -3.83
C LEU A 114 19.17 10.01 -2.81
N TYR A 115 18.05 10.54 -3.30
CA TYR A 115 17.00 11.05 -2.41
C TYR A 115 16.37 9.96 -1.54
N ALA A 116 16.17 8.76 -2.11
CA ALA A 116 15.72 7.61 -1.36
C ALA A 116 16.74 7.20 -0.28
N ALA A 117 18.04 7.20 -0.58
CA ALA A 117 19.11 6.90 0.36
C ALA A 117 19.13 7.88 1.54
N CYS A 118 18.97 9.19 1.26
CA CYS A 118 18.92 10.21 2.30
C CYS A 118 17.68 10.09 3.21
N ALA A 119 16.53 9.69 2.67
CA ALA A 119 15.28 9.53 3.43
C ALA A 119 15.20 8.18 4.16
N PHE A 120 15.91 7.15 3.68
CA PHE A 120 15.74 5.76 4.11
C PHE A 120 15.92 5.54 5.62
N PRO A 121 17.01 5.99 6.30
CA PRO A 121 17.21 5.74 7.72
C PRO A 121 16.08 6.32 8.58
N PHE A 122 15.63 7.51 8.23
CA PHE A 122 14.55 8.21 8.96
C PHE A 122 13.21 7.53 8.75
N THR A 123 12.93 7.09 7.53
CA THR A 123 11.68 6.38 7.21
C THR A 123 11.64 5.02 7.89
N LEU A 124 12.76 4.28 7.90
CA LEU A 124 12.89 3.00 8.62
C LEU A 124 12.61 3.18 10.12
N TYR A 125 13.22 4.21 10.73
CA TYR A 125 12.98 4.57 12.13
C TYR A 125 11.50 4.91 12.38
N LEU A 126 10.89 5.74 11.53
CA LEU A 126 9.48 6.14 11.64
C LEU A 126 8.52 4.94 11.53
N GLN A 127 8.85 3.95 10.73
CA GLN A 127 8.08 2.70 10.63
C GLN A 127 8.24 1.87 11.91
N ALA A 128 9.47 1.71 12.40
CA ALA A 128 9.74 0.95 13.61
C ALA A 128 9.07 1.55 14.86
N ILE A 129 9.15 2.87 15.04
CA ILE A 129 8.56 3.54 16.21
C ILE A 129 7.03 3.53 16.17
N GLY A 130 6.42 3.42 14.99
CA GLY A 130 4.98 3.31 14.84
C GLY A 130 4.40 2.12 15.62
N VAL A 131 5.12 1.01 15.73
CA VAL A 131 4.71 -0.16 16.52
C VAL A 131 4.75 0.13 18.02
N VAL A 132 5.77 0.86 18.48
CA VAL A 132 5.85 1.29 19.90
C VAL A 132 4.63 2.13 20.26
N TYR A 133 4.25 3.07 19.40
CA TYR A 133 3.05 3.89 19.61
C TYR A 133 1.77 3.05 19.64
N GLN A 134 1.66 2.02 18.80
CA GLN A 134 0.53 1.08 18.81
C GLN A 134 0.47 0.29 20.13
N LEU A 135 1.59 -0.27 20.56
CA LEU A 135 1.69 -1.03 21.82
C LEU A 135 1.41 -0.18 23.06
N CYS A 136 1.71 1.12 23.01
CA CYS A 136 1.43 2.07 24.10
C CYS A 136 0.07 2.78 23.98
N ASP A 137 -0.81 2.38 23.03
CA ASP A 137 -2.11 3.03 22.72
C ASP A 137 -2.00 4.55 22.45
N ARG A 138 -0.89 4.96 21.82
CA ARG A 138 -0.63 6.36 21.48
C ARG A 138 -1.02 6.66 20.01
N VAL A 139 -2.29 6.37 19.66
CA VAL A 139 -2.84 6.57 18.32
C VAL A 139 -2.67 8.02 17.83
N GLU A 140 -2.77 9.00 18.73
CA GLU A 140 -2.57 10.41 18.43
C GLU A 140 -1.17 10.69 17.87
N ARG A 141 -0.12 10.07 18.43
CA ARG A 141 1.25 10.22 17.91
C ARG A 141 1.43 9.56 16.54
N ILE A 142 0.73 8.45 16.28
CA ILE A 142 0.71 7.84 14.95
C ILE A 142 0.10 8.81 13.95
N ASN A 143 -1.02 9.42 14.30
CA ASN A 143 -1.71 10.38 13.43
C ASN A 143 -0.87 11.62 13.16
N VAL A 144 -0.23 12.22 14.18
CA VAL A 144 0.66 13.37 14.01
C VAL A 144 1.87 13.01 13.14
N LYS A 145 2.52 11.87 13.41
CA LYS A 145 3.63 11.36 12.59
C LYS A 145 3.21 11.22 11.11
N ASN A 146 2.09 10.59 10.85
CA ASN A 146 1.59 10.36 9.49
C ASN A 146 1.18 11.69 8.83
N ALA A 147 0.54 12.59 9.58
CA ALA A 147 0.19 13.92 9.09
C ALA A 147 1.42 14.79 8.76
N ALA A 148 2.49 14.66 9.54
CA ALA A 148 3.73 15.43 9.31
C ALA A 148 4.53 14.94 8.10
N THR A 149 4.46 13.63 7.79
CA THR A 149 5.23 13.02 6.69
C THR A 149 4.44 13.01 5.37
N ILE A 150 4.09 11.83 4.89
CA ILE A 150 3.48 11.59 3.57
C ILE A 150 2.05 12.15 3.50
N GLY A 151 1.35 12.19 4.64
CA GLY A 151 -0.09 12.42 4.67
C GLY A 151 -0.55 13.85 4.88
N GLY A 152 0.32 14.86 4.89
CA GLY A 152 -0.17 16.20 5.17
C GLY A 152 0.90 17.27 5.09
N GLY A 153 1.69 17.46 6.16
CA GLY A 153 2.68 18.52 6.27
C GLY A 153 3.74 18.51 5.19
N GLY A 154 4.31 17.34 4.90
CA GLY A 154 5.27 17.17 3.81
C GLY A 154 4.69 17.52 2.44
N SER A 155 3.46 17.07 2.17
CA SER A 155 2.77 17.36 0.91
C SER A 155 2.41 18.84 0.79
N LEU A 156 1.97 19.48 1.87
CA LEU A 156 1.70 20.93 1.90
C LEU A 156 2.98 21.74 1.70
N LEU A 157 4.09 21.34 2.33
CA LEU A 157 5.39 21.98 2.12
C LEU A 157 5.82 21.88 0.64
N VAL A 158 5.72 20.70 0.04
CA VAL A 158 5.99 20.50 -1.39
C VAL A 158 5.07 21.37 -2.25
N LEU A 159 3.78 21.41 -1.94
CA LEU A 159 2.82 22.26 -2.63
C LEU A 159 3.21 23.74 -2.55
N ALA A 160 3.51 24.24 -1.37
CA ALA A 160 3.91 25.63 -1.17
C ALA A 160 5.22 25.97 -1.90
N LEU A 161 6.23 25.11 -1.83
CA LEU A 161 7.49 25.31 -2.53
C LEU A 161 7.31 25.36 -4.06
N VAL A 162 6.40 24.56 -4.60
CA VAL A 162 6.15 24.53 -6.04
C VAL A 162 5.29 25.69 -6.49
N THR A 163 4.23 26.06 -5.76
CA THR A 163 3.22 27.02 -6.21
C THR A 163 3.52 28.45 -5.78
N ILE A 164 4.15 28.65 -4.63
CA ILE A 164 4.43 29.99 -4.08
C ILE A 164 5.88 30.38 -4.36
N VAL A 165 6.83 29.49 -4.03
CA VAL A 165 8.27 29.78 -4.12
C VAL A 165 8.83 29.50 -5.53
N HIS A 166 8.14 28.68 -6.34
CA HIS A 166 8.60 28.22 -7.65
C HIS A 166 9.99 27.56 -7.58
N ALA A 167 10.23 26.80 -6.52
CA ALA A 167 11.50 26.18 -6.22
C ALA A 167 11.86 25.11 -7.26
N PRO A 168 13.16 24.96 -7.62
CA PRO A 168 13.60 23.90 -8.52
C PRO A 168 13.40 22.51 -7.90
N LEU A 169 13.31 21.46 -8.74
CA LEU A 169 13.05 20.10 -8.33
C LEU A 169 13.98 19.62 -7.21
N ALA A 170 15.27 19.95 -7.27
CA ALA A 170 16.24 19.56 -6.25
C ALA A 170 15.88 20.08 -4.86
N VAL A 171 15.46 21.36 -4.76
CA VAL A 171 15.03 21.98 -3.48
C VAL A 171 13.77 21.29 -2.96
N VAL A 172 12.81 20.98 -3.83
CA VAL A 172 11.58 20.26 -3.46
C VAL A 172 11.91 18.86 -2.94
N MET A 173 12.84 18.16 -3.57
CA MET A 173 13.27 16.83 -3.13
C MET A 173 14.02 16.87 -1.80
N VAL A 174 14.89 17.86 -1.60
CA VAL A 174 15.58 18.06 -0.30
C VAL A 174 14.56 18.38 0.79
N ALA A 175 13.59 19.25 0.53
CA ALA A 175 12.52 19.56 1.48
C ALA A 175 11.66 18.31 1.79
N TRP A 176 11.39 17.47 0.79
CA TRP A 176 10.70 16.20 0.99
C TRP A 176 11.50 15.28 1.94
N VAL A 177 12.81 15.13 1.76
CA VAL A 177 13.67 14.38 2.69
C VAL A 177 13.65 15.02 4.08
N ALA A 178 13.74 16.36 4.18
CA ALA A 178 13.72 17.08 5.45
C ALA A 178 12.46 16.83 6.27
N THR A 179 11.31 16.55 5.63
CA THR A 179 10.08 16.19 6.37
C THR A 179 10.22 14.86 7.12
N TYR A 180 10.92 13.88 6.55
CA TYR A 180 11.18 12.61 7.24
C TYR A 180 12.16 12.80 8.40
N VAL A 181 13.19 13.62 8.21
CA VAL A 181 14.15 13.98 9.28
C VAL A 181 13.43 14.65 10.44
N ALA A 182 12.65 15.69 10.16
CA ALA A 182 11.90 16.43 11.18
C ALA A 182 10.90 15.53 11.93
N ALA A 183 10.18 14.68 11.21
CA ALA A 183 9.24 13.73 11.80
C ALA A 183 9.96 12.68 12.65
N ALA A 184 11.15 12.19 12.25
CA ALA A 184 11.94 11.24 13.02
C ALA A 184 12.47 11.87 14.30
N LEU A 185 12.99 13.10 14.22
CA LEU A 185 13.44 13.85 15.39
C LEU A 185 12.27 14.08 16.37
N TRP A 186 11.14 14.59 15.88
CA TRP A 186 9.95 14.77 16.72
C TRP A 186 9.47 13.47 17.36
N SER A 187 9.47 12.36 16.61
CA SER A 187 9.04 11.05 17.08
C SER A 187 9.98 10.46 18.15
N SER A 188 11.23 10.90 18.20
CA SER A 188 12.21 10.45 19.22
C SER A 188 11.91 10.99 20.61
N PHE A 189 11.21 12.13 20.71
CA PHE A 189 10.94 12.77 22.00
C PHE A 189 9.98 11.94 22.87
N GLY A 190 10.41 11.64 24.09
CA GLY A 190 9.59 11.00 25.13
C GLY A 190 9.35 9.49 24.93
N VAL A 191 10.05 8.82 24.00
CA VAL A 191 9.91 7.36 23.77
C VAL A 191 10.27 6.56 25.00
N ASP A 192 11.39 6.91 25.66
CA ASP A 192 11.85 6.21 26.87
C ASP A 192 10.86 6.36 28.03
N ALA A 193 10.20 7.50 28.15
CA ALA A 193 9.16 7.73 29.16
C ALA A 193 7.90 6.88 28.88
N MET A 194 7.56 6.67 27.59
CA MET A 194 6.42 5.83 27.22
C MET A 194 6.65 4.34 27.46
N LEU A 195 7.88 3.88 27.26
CA LEU A 195 8.25 2.47 27.45
C LEU A 195 8.37 2.09 28.95
N GLY A 196 8.29 3.07 29.84
CA GLY A 196 8.37 2.86 31.30
C GLY A 196 9.75 2.43 31.79
N PRO A 197 9.98 2.36 33.10
CA PRO A 197 11.14 1.70 33.64
C PRO A 197 11.11 0.23 33.22
N GLY A 198 12.24 -0.32 32.80
CA GLY A 198 12.33 -1.73 32.43
C GLY A 198 11.76 -2.58 33.56
N GLY A 199 10.54 -3.07 33.41
CA GLY A 199 9.81 -3.74 34.49
C GLY A 199 10.54 -5.01 34.91
N ARG A 200 10.71 -5.16 36.20
CA ARG A 200 11.00 -6.44 36.86
C ARG A 200 9.76 -7.33 36.73
N GLY A 201 9.47 -7.83 35.56
CA GLY A 201 8.28 -8.65 35.36
C GLY A 201 8.40 -9.49 34.10
N ALA A 202 8.49 -10.77 34.34
CA ALA A 202 8.48 -11.88 33.40
C ALA A 202 9.73 -12.04 32.51
N ALA A 203 10.39 -13.18 32.74
CA ALA A 203 11.42 -13.77 31.88
C ALA A 203 12.60 -12.85 31.47
N GLU A 204 13.27 -12.24 32.43
CA GLU A 204 14.65 -11.84 32.27
C GLU A 204 15.52 -13.12 32.21
N GLY A 205 15.60 -13.72 31.06
CA GLY A 205 16.28 -14.98 30.88
C GLY A 205 16.86 -15.16 29.49
N GLY A 206 17.74 -14.27 29.10
CA GLY A 206 18.54 -14.49 27.91
C GLY A 206 19.42 -13.29 27.58
N PRO A 207 20.66 -13.51 27.13
CA PRO A 207 21.56 -12.43 26.74
C PRO A 207 20.91 -11.61 25.62
N ALA A 208 21.23 -10.31 25.55
CA ALA A 208 20.74 -9.39 24.54
C ALA A 208 20.93 -9.92 23.08
N GLN A 209 21.94 -10.74 22.88
CA GLN A 209 22.19 -11.44 21.61
C GLN A 209 21.09 -12.44 21.24
N SER A 210 20.46 -13.11 22.20
CA SER A 210 19.33 -14.02 21.91
C SER A 210 18.07 -13.29 21.47
N LEU A 211 17.84 -12.06 21.97
CA LEU A 211 16.74 -11.20 21.52
C LEU A 211 16.95 -10.75 20.08
N LEU A 212 18.15 -10.32 19.74
CA LEU A 212 18.51 -9.87 18.41
C LEU A 212 18.38 -11.00 17.37
N ALA A 213 18.92 -12.19 17.70
CA ALA A 213 18.82 -13.37 16.83
C ALA A 213 17.36 -13.78 16.58
N ARG A 214 16.51 -13.74 17.61
CA ARG A 214 15.08 -14.04 17.49
C ARG A 214 14.34 -12.98 16.65
N GLN A 215 14.63 -11.70 16.86
CA GLN A 215 14.07 -10.63 16.04
C GLN A 215 14.45 -10.81 14.58
N LEU A 216 15.72 -11.14 14.31
CA LEU A 216 16.20 -11.37 12.95
C LEU A 216 15.52 -12.59 12.32
N HIS A 217 15.45 -13.73 13.04
CA HIS A 217 14.83 -14.95 12.50
C HIS A 217 13.34 -14.78 12.20
N PHE A 218 12.58 -14.19 13.14
CA PHE A 218 11.14 -13.94 12.94
C PHE A 218 10.91 -12.83 11.93
N GLY A 219 11.66 -11.73 12.07
CA GLY A 219 11.52 -10.55 11.22
C GLY A 219 11.91 -10.79 9.77
N ALA A 220 12.93 -11.62 9.50
CA ALA A 220 13.35 -11.93 8.15
C ALA A 220 12.24 -12.58 7.32
N LYS A 221 11.47 -13.49 7.93
CA LYS A 221 10.33 -14.13 7.24
C LYS A 221 9.23 -13.13 6.90
N ALA A 222 8.89 -12.25 7.85
CA ALA A 222 7.90 -11.22 7.63
C ALA A 222 8.38 -10.17 6.60
N ALA A 223 9.63 -9.73 6.70
CA ALA A 223 10.24 -8.83 5.72
C ALA A 223 10.25 -9.43 4.32
N ALA A 224 10.66 -10.70 4.17
CA ALA A 224 10.66 -11.39 2.89
C ALA A 224 9.24 -11.45 2.28
N SER A 225 8.24 -11.78 3.09
CA SER A 225 6.84 -11.80 2.64
C SER A 225 6.38 -10.42 2.17
N SER A 226 6.60 -9.37 2.95
CA SER A 226 6.25 -7.99 2.58
C SER A 226 6.98 -7.53 1.31
N THR A 227 8.26 -7.87 1.20
CA THR A 227 9.09 -7.54 0.02
C THR A 227 8.56 -8.22 -1.24
N ILE A 228 8.23 -9.51 -1.18
CA ILE A 228 7.70 -10.26 -2.33
C ILE A 228 6.34 -9.68 -2.74
N THR A 229 5.45 -9.43 -1.79
CA THR A 229 4.14 -8.82 -2.06
C THR A 229 4.28 -7.43 -2.68
N PHE A 230 5.20 -6.61 -2.19
CA PHE A 230 5.48 -5.30 -2.78
C PHE A 230 6.03 -5.40 -4.20
N LEU A 231 7.00 -6.30 -4.43
CA LEU A 231 7.57 -6.51 -5.75
C LEU A 231 6.54 -7.07 -6.73
N ALA A 232 5.65 -7.97 -6.30
CA ALA A 232 4.57 -8.48 -7.15
C ALA A 232 3.66 -7.36 -7.69
N LEU A 233 3.57 -6.21 -6.95
CA LEU A 233 2.80 -5.04 -7.33
C LEU A 233 3.59 -3.95 -8.04
N ARG A 234 4.94 -4.01 -8.07
CA ARG A 234 5.77 -2.87 -8.47
C ARG A 234 6.98 -3.23 -9.32
N VAL A 235 7.17 -4.50 -9.63
CA VAL A 235 8.34 -4.92 -10.44
C VAL A 235 8.31 -4.30 -11.84
N ASP A 236 7.13 -4.10 -12.40
CA ASP A 236 6.87 -3.38 -13.63
C ASP A 236 7.47 -1.96 -13.61
N VAL A 237 7.23 -1.21 -12.51
CA VAL A 237 7.78 0.15 -12.32
C VAL A 237 9.29 0.15 -12.25
N PHE A 238 9.90 -0.85 -11.58
CA PHE A 238 11.36 -0.98 -11.55
C PHE A 238 11.93 -1.29 -12.93
N ILE A 239 11.29 -2.17 -13.71
CA ILE A 239 11.71 -2.50 -15.08
C ILE A 239 11.55 -1.28 -16.00
N VAL A 240 10.40 -0.58 -15.94
CA VAL A 240 10.18 0.67 -16.68
C VAL A 240 11.22 1.72 -16.31
N GLY A 241 11.52 1.88 -15.02
CA GLY A 241 12.54 2.84 -14.55
C GLY A 241 13.97 2.49 -14.96
N ALA A 242 14.26 1.21 -15.16
CA ALA A 242 15.57 0.75 -15.61
C ALA A 242 15.76 0.80 -17.13
N MET A 243 14.68 0.62 -17.90
CA MET A 243 14.75 0.44 -19.36
C MET A 243 14.27 1.65 -20.16
N LEU A 244 13.46 2.52 -19.58
CA LEU A 244 12.87 3.67 -20.27
C LEU A 244 13.31 5.00 -19.65
N ALA A 245 13.10 6.09 -20.41
CA ALA A 245 13.45 7.43 -19.95
C ALA A 245 12.59 7.87 -18.73
N PRO A 246 13.12 8.75 -17.85
CA PRO A 246 12.39 9.25 -16.68
C PRO A 246 11.01 9.87 -16.99
N ALA A 247 10.87 10.48 -18.16
CA ALA A 247 9.60 11.04 -18.61
C ALA A 247 8.53 9.94 -18.84
N GLN A 248 8.91 8.82 -19.44
CA GLN A 248 8.05 7.67 -19.66
C GLN A 248 7.65 7.01 -18.32
N LEU A 249 8.61 6.90 -17.40
CA LEU A 249 8.34 6.45 -16.05
C LEU A 249 7.31 7.34 -15.32
N GLY A 250 7.41 8.66 -15.49
CA GLY A 250 6.45 9.61 -14.93
C GLY A 250 5.03 9.45 -15.49
N ILE A 251 4.93 9.20 -16.80
CA ILE A 251 3.65 8.91 -17.48
C ILE A 251 3.06 7.59 -16.95
N TYR A 252 3.88 6.54 -16.87
CA TYR A 252 3.48 5.22 -16.39
C TYR A 252 2.99 5.24 -14.95
N THR A 253 3.80 5.82 -14.05
CA THR A 253 3.44 5.90 -12.62
C THR A 253 2.21 6.77 -12.36
N LEU A 254 1.96 7.79 -13.19
CA LEU A 254 0.73 8.57 -13.12
C LEU A 254 -0.49 7.75 -13.54
N ALA A 255 -0.38 6.97 -14.62
CA ALA A 255 -1.46 6.09 -15.06
C ALA A 255 -1.79 5.04 -13.98
N LEU A 256 -0.75 4.39 -13.40
CA LEU A 256 -0.91 3.46 -12.27
C LEU A 256 -1.63 4.13 -11.09
N ALA A 257 -1.11 5.26 -10.61
CA ALA A 257 -1.67 5.96 -9.45
C ALA A 257 -3.13 6.37 -9.68
N THR A 258 -3.48 6.76 -10.91
CA THR A 258 -4.85 7.11 -11.27
C THR A 258 -5.77 5.88 -11.20
N GLY A 259 -5.33 4.73 -11.69
CA GLY A 259 -6.10 3.48 -11.61
C GLY A 259 -6.24 2.96 -10.17
N GLU A 260 -5.19 3.07 -9.37
CA GLU A 260 -5.15 2.60 -7.98
C GLU A 260 -6.11 3.32 -7.02
N VAL A 261 -6.60 4.51 -7.39
CA VAL A 261 -7.65 5.21 -6.61
C VAL A 261 -8.86 4.29 -6.41
N MET A 262 -9.17 3.45 -7.39
CA MET A 262 -10.27 2.49 -7.32
C MET A 262 -10.10 1.49 -6.17
N TRP A 263 -8.87 1.07 -5.87
CA TRP A 263 -8.60 0.09 -4.81
C TRP A 263 -8.87 0.60 -3.39
N GLY A 264 -9.07 1.90 -3.21
CA GLY A 264 -9.46 2.47 -1.92
C GLY A 264 -10.74 1.85 -1.39
N VAL A 265 -11.75 1.66 -2.25
CA VAL A 265 -13.03 1.03 -1.89
C VAL A 265 -12.82 -0.45 -1.54
N SER A 266 -12.01 -1.18 -2.31
CA SER A 266 -11.70 -2.59 -2.06
C SER A 266 -11.02 -2.79 -0.72
N ARG A 267 -10.05 -1.94 -0.39
CA ARG A 267 -9.35 -1.96 0.91
C ARG A 267 -10.29 -1.67 2.08
N ALA A 268 -11.18 -0.69 1.95
CA ALA A 268 -12.16 -0.38 2.97
C ALA A 268 -13.11 -1.57 3.23
N LEU A 269 -13.57 -2.24 2.16
CA LEU A 269 -14.42 -3.41 2.24
C LEU A 269 -13.68 -4.60 2.90
N GLN A 270 -12.44 -4.84 2.52
CA GLN A 270 -11.59 -5.86 3.12
C GLN A 270 -11.41 -5.63 4.63
N TRP A 271 -11.06 -4.42 5.05
CA TRP A 271 -10.84 -4.12 6.47
C TRP A 271 -12.12 -4.24 7.29
N SER A 272 -13.25 -3.78 6.76
CA SER A 272 -14.54 -3.87 7.47
C SER A 272 -15.06 -5.30 7.60
N SER A 273 -14.71 -6.19 6.66
CA SER A 273 -15.17 -7.59 6.66
C SER A 273 -14.19 -8.57 7.33
N ALA A 274 -12.92 -8.17 7.51
CA ALA A 274 -11.85 -9.05 7.98
C ALA A 274 -12.20 -9.77 9.31
N GLY A 275 -12.70 -9.05 10.31
CA GLY A 275 -13.09 -9.63 11.59
C GLY A 275 -14.20 -10.70 11.44
N ARG A 276 -15.18 -10.44 10.58
CA ARG A 276 -16.28 -11.39 10.32
C ARG A 276 -15.77 -12.63 9.59
N VAL A 277 -14.94 -12.46 8.56
CA VAL A 277 -14.36 -13.59 7.82
C VAL A 277 -13.49 -14.46 8.73
N ALA A 278 -12.77 -13.86 9.69
CA ALA A 278 -11.93 -14.60 10.64
C ALA A 278 -12.74 -15.42 11.64
N THR A 279 -13.90 -14.93 12.09
CA THR A 279 -14.68 -15.52 13.21
C THR A 279 -15.82 -16.45 12.78
N LEU A 280 -16.36 -16.30 11.56
CA LEU A 280 -17.40 -17.17 11.03
C LEU A 280 -16.88 -18.61 10.83
N ASP A 281 -17.78 -19.59 10.79
CA ASP A 281 -17.45 -20.93 10.33
C ASP A 281 -16.94 -20.90 8.88
N ARG A 282 -16.35 -22.03 8.44
CA ARG A 282 -15.66 -22.05 7.14
C ARG A 282 -16.62 -21.84 5.97
N ALA A 283 -17.80 -22.40 6.02
CA ALA A 283 -18.80 -22.30 4.95
C ALA A 283 -19.39 -20.89 4.86
N ALA A 284 -19.78 -20.30 6.00
CA ALA A 284 -20.29 -18.95 6.04
C ALA A 284 -19.22 -17.91 5.68
N ALA A 285 -17.96 -18.10 6.10
CA ALA A 285 -16.84 -17.24 5.70
C ALA A 285 -16.58 -17.32 4.20
N ALA A 286 -16.67 -18.50 3.59
CA ALA A 286 -16.52 -18.70 2.15
C ALA A 286 -17.65 -18.03 1.38
N ALA A 287 -18.92 -18.22 1.79
CA ALA A 287 -20.08 -17.58 1.18
C ALA A 287 -19.98 -16.04 1.24
N LEU A 288 -19.60 -15.49 2.41
CA LEU A 288 -19.39 -14.06 2.59
C LEU A 288 -18.26 -13.55 1.67
N THR A 289 -17.13 -14.25 1.63
CA THR A 289 -15.99 -13.86 0.78
C THR A 289 -16.39 -13.89 -0.70
N ALA A 290 -17.08 -14.93 -1.16
CA ALA A 290 -17.55 -15.02 -2.55
C ALA A 290 -18.51 -13.87 -2.89
N GLN A 291 -19.45 -13.54 -2.00
CA GLN A 291 -20.35 -12.40 -2.17
C GLN A 291 -19.58 -11.08 -2.27
N LEU A 292 -18.60 -10.85 -1.38
CA LEU A 292 -17.79 -9.64 -1.39
C LEU A 292 -16.93 -9.52 -2.66
N VAL A 293 -16.34 -10.63 -3.14
CA VAL A 293 -15.59 -10.68 -4.40
C VAL A 293 -16.47 -10.28 -5.57
N ARG A 294 -17.68 -10.85 -5.72
CA ARG A 294 -18.62 -10.47 -6.79
C ARG A 294 -19.01 -8.99 -6.70
N SER A 295 -19.36 -8.54 -5.50
CA SER A 295 -19.81 -7.16 -5.29
C SER A 295 -18.72 -6.16 -5.61
N ILE A 296 -17.47 -6.42 -5.20
CA ILE A 296 -16.36 -5.51 -5.47
C ILE A 296 -15.99 -5.52 -6.94
N VAL A 297 -15.90 -6.68 -7.60
CA VAL A 297 -15.61 -6.76 -9.03
C VAL A 297 -16.68 -6.04 -9.84
N ALA A 298 -17.97 -6.24 -9.55
CA ALA A 298 -19.05 -5.55 -10.22
C ALA A 298 -18.96 -4.02 -10.06
N LEU A 299 -18.70 -3.54 -8.84
CA LEU A 299 -18.51 -2.12 -8.57
C LEU A 299 -17.28 -1.57 -9.31
N GLN A 300 -16.19 -2.31 -9.33
CA GLN A 300 -14.95 -1.91 -9.97
C GLN A 300 -15.04 -1.95 -11.51
N VAL A 301 -15.88 -2.82 -12.09
CA VAL A 301 -16.18 -2.78 -13.52
C VAL A 301 -16.83 -1.44 -13.87
N VAL A 302 -17.84 -1.02 -13.11
CA VAL A 302 -18.49 0.29 -13.33
C VAL A 302 -17.49 1.43 -13.16
N GLY A 303 -16.71 1.44 -12.06
CA GLY A 303 -15.66 2.43 -11.83
C GLY A 303 -14.60 2.44 -12.92
N GLY A 304 -14.16 1.26 -13.37
CA GLY A 304 -13.19 1.09 -14.45
C GLY A 304 -13.67 1.62 -15.79
N VAL A 305 -14.93 1.37 -16.16
CA VAL A 305 -15.51 1.92 -17.36
C VAL A 305 -15.61 3.45 -17.29
N MET A 306 -16.06 3.99 -16.15
CA MET A 306 -16.07 5.43 -15.92
C MET A 306 -14.67 6.04 -16.01
N LEU A 307 -13.68 5.39 -15.39
CA LEU A 307 -12.30 5.87 -15.40
C LEU A 307 -11.65 5.72 -16.79
N ALA A 308 -11.98 4.68 -17.56
CA ALA A 308 -11.54 4.54 -18.94
C ALA A 308 -12.09 5.63 -19.86
N ALA A 309 -13.31 6.09 -19.60
CA ALA A 309 -13.96 7.16 -20.37
C ALA A 309 -13.45 8.55 -19.94
N LEU A 310 -13.47 8.83 -18.64
CA LEU A 310 -13.17 10.16 -18.08
C LEU A 310 -11.70 10.37 -17.74
N GLY A 311 -10.96 9.29 -17.43
CA GLY A 311 -9.58 9.35 -16.95
C GLY A 311 -8.63 10.09 -17.88
N PRO A 312 -8.60 9.84 -19.19
CA PRO A 312 -7.73 10.58 -20.10
C PRO A 312 -7.99 12.09 -20.09
N TRP A 313 -9.27 12.48 -20.04
CA TRP A 313 -9.67 13.88 -19.94
C TRP A 313 -9.21 14.47 -18.58
N LEU A 314 -9.45 13.79 -17.46
CA LEU A 314 -9.01 14.21 -16.14
C LEU A 314 -7.50 14.37 -16.06
N ILE A 315 -6.72 13.42 -16.61
CA ILE A 315 -5.26 13.46 -16.63
C ILE A 315 -4.79 14.75 -17.34
N VAL A 316 -5.29 15.04 -18.53
CA VAL A 316 -4.88 16.22 -19.29
C VAL A 316 -5.28 17.50 -18.56
N HIS A 317 -6.49 17.58 -18.00
CA HIS A 317 -6.94 18.79 -17.29
C HIS A 317 -6.23 19.01 -15.95
N LEU A 318 -5.95 17.95 -15.19
CA LEU A 318 -5.31 18.07 -13.87
C LEU A 318 -3.79 18.19 -13.99
N TYR A 319 -3.15 17.41 -14.87
CA TYR A 319 -1.69 17.28 -14.94
C TYR A 319 -1.07 17.99 -16.14
N GLY A 320 -1.86 18.30 -17.16
CA GLY A 320 -1.46 19.01 -18.37
C GLY A 320 -1.27 18.07 -19.57
N ALA A 321 -1.22 18.66 -20.78
CA ALA A 321 -1.16 17.95 -22.06
C ALA A 321 0.10 17.06 -22.21
N ARG A 322 1.19 17.38 -21.50
CA ARG A 322 2.43 16.57 -21.48
C ARG A 322 2.22 15.14 -20.96
N PHE A 323 1.12 14.89 -20.24
CA PHE A 323 0.73 13.58 -19.72
C PHE A 323 -0.35 12.88 -20.53
N ALA A 324 -0.70 13.36 -21.71
CA ALA A 324 -1.78 12.79 -22.53
C ALA A 324 -1.59 11.29 -22.81
N GLU A 325 -0.34 10.83 -22.96
CA GLU A 325 -0.01 9.42 -23.18
C GLU A 325 -0.38 8.52 -21.99
N ALA A 326 -0.51 9.05 -20.77
CA ALA A 326 -0.96 8.29 -19.63
C ALA A 326 -2.42 7.79 -19.77
N GLY A 327 -3.24 8.44 -20.58
CA GLY A 327 -4.62 8.03 -20.84
C GLY A 327 -4.72 6.66 -21.52
N PRO A 328 -4.11 6.42 -22.68
CA PRO A 328 -4.01 5.11 -23.30
C PRO A 328 -3.40 4.04 -22.39
N VAL A 329 -2.32 4.37 -21.65
CA VAL A 329 -1.69 3.45 -20.69
C VAL A 329 -2.67 3.07 -19.58
N LEU A 330 -3.40 4.03 -19.01
CA LEU A 330 -4.43 3.78 -18.00
C LEU A 330 -5.49 2.79 -18.52
N ARG A 331 -5.99 3.00 -19.74
CA ARG A 331 -7.01 2.11 -20.33
C ARG A 331 -6.53 0.66 -20.45
N LEU A 332 -5.24 0.47 -20.73
CA LEU A 332 -4.65 -0.87 -20.81
C LEU A 332 -4.47 -1.52 -19.42
N LEU A 333 -4.22 -0.73 -18.37
CA LEU A 333 -4.08 -1.20 -17.00
C LEU A 333 -5.42 -1.56 -16.33
N LEU A 334 -6.49 -0.85 -16.67
CA LEU A 334 -7.77 -0.96 -15.96
C LEU A 334 -8.37 -2.36 -15.91
N PRO A 335 -8.36 -3.19 -16.98
CA PRO A 335 -8.94 -4.53 -16.92
C PRO A 335 -8.28 -5.41 -15.85
N GLY A 336 -6.94 -5.38 -15.76
CA GLY A 336 -6.20 -6.08 -14.73
C GLY A 336 -6.49 -5.53 -13.33
N MET A 337 -6.49 -4.21 -13.17
CA MET A 337 -6.75 -3.55 -11.90
C MET A 337 -8.16 -3.82 -11.36
N VAL A 338 -9.16 -3.91 -12.23
CA VAL A 338 -10.54 -4.27 -11.86
C VAL A 338 -10.60 -5.65 -11.23
N LEU A 339 -10.01 -6.66 -11.87
CA LEU A 339 -10.00 -8.02 -11.35
C LEU A 339 -9.13 -8.15 -10.10
N TYR A 340 -7.94 -7.53 -10.11
CA TYR A 340 -7.04 -7.53 -8.96
C TYR A 340 -7.62 -6.82 -7.72
N SER A 341 -8.65 -6.00 -7.88
CA SER A 341 -9.33 -5.34 -6.77
C SER A 341 -9.90 -6.30 -5.71
N ALA A 342 -10.21 -7.54 -6.09
CA ALA A 342 -10.69 -8.59 -5.19
C ALA A 342 -9.54 -9.37 -4.50
N ASP A 343 -8.29 -9.12 -4.89
CA ASP A 343 -7.12 -9.85 -4.43
C ASP A 343 -6.99 -9.91 -2.91
N GLY A 344 -7.15 -8.76 -2.24
CA GLY A 344 -7.04 -8.68 -0.79
C GLY A 344 -8.07 -9.54 -0.03
N LEU A 345 -9.29 -9.69 -0.56
CA LEU A 345 -10.33 -10.55 0.03
C LEU A 345 -9.97 -12.03 -0.09
N LEU A 346 -9.52 -12.45 -1.27
CA LEU A 346 -9.08 -13.82 -1.54
C LEU A 346 -7.84 -14.17 -0.72
N SER A 347 -6.85 -13.29 -0.71
CA SER A 347 -5.60 -13.42 0.04
C SER A 347 -5.85 -13.53 1.53
N TYR A 348 -6.79 -12.74 2.09
CA TYR A 348 -7.15 -12.80 3.49
C TYR A 348 -7.81 -14.14 3.84
N PHE A 349 -8.73 -14.64 3.02
CA PHE A 349 -9.32 -15.96 3.23
C PHE A 349 -8.27 -17.07 3.19
N ILE A 350 -7.39 -17.08 2.20
CA ILE A 350 -6.35 -18.10 2.03
C ILE A 350 -5.37 -18.11 3.20
N SER A 351 -4.89 -16.92 3.60
CA SER A 351 -3.87 -16.80 4.64
C SER A 351 -4.44 -16.97 6.05
N VAL A 352 -5.53 -16.28 6.37
CA VAL A 352 -6.06 -16.21 7.74
C VAL A 352 -7.10 -17.29 7.97
N ARG A 353 -8.14 -17.37 7.13
CA ARG A 353 -9.25 -18.30 7.37
C ARG A 353 -8.92 -19.75 7.04
N ALA A 354 -8.21 -19.99 5.94
CA ALA A 354 -7.74 -21.33 5.57
C ALA A 354 -6.41 -21.71 6.24
N GLY A 355 -5.73 -20.77 6.90
CA GLY A 355 -4.48 -21.00 7.62
C GLY A 355 -3.31 -21.39 6.71
N ARG A 356 -3.27 -20.89 5.47
CA ARG A 356 -2.25 -21.28 4.47
C ARG A 356 -1.41 -20.07 3.99
N PRO A 357 -0.71 -19.34 4.87
CA PRO A 357 0.10 -18.17 4.46
C PRO A 357 1.25 -18.55 3.52
N GLY A 358 1.82 -19.75 3.65
CA GLY A 358 2.87 -20.23 2.74
C GLY A 358 2.37 -20.44 1.30
N LEU A 359 1.12 -20.90 1.12
CA LEU A 359 0.50 -20.99 -0.20
C LEU A 359 0.35 -19.59 -0.80
N LEU A 360 -0.15 -18.63 -0.01
CA LEU A 360 -0.29 -17.24 -0.48
C LEU A 360 1.06 -16.67 -0.94
N LEU A 361 2.11 -16.86 -0.15
CA LEU A 361 3.45 -16.41 -0.52
C LEU A 361 3.92 -17.04 -1.83
N GLY A 362 3.67 -18.34 -2.06
CA GLY A 362 3.97 -19.02 -3.33
C GLY A 362 3.21 -18.40 -4.51
N LEU A 363 1.93 -18.03 -4.30
CA LEU A 363 1.13 -17.36 -5.33
C LEU A 363 1.65 -15.96 -5.65
N GLU A 364 2.12 -15.20 -4.65
CA GLU A 364 2.74 -13.90 -4.87
C GLU A 364 4.08 -14.02 -5.62
N CYS A 365 4.88 -15.06 -5.33
CA CYS A 365 6.09 -15.33 -6.10
C CYS A 365 5.80 -15.63 -7.57
N ILE A 366 4.74 -16.39 -7.85
CA ILE A 366 4.30 -16.66 -9.23
C ILE A 366 3.84 -15.38 -9.92
N THR A 367 3.04 -14.55 -9.23
CA THR A 367 2.59 -13.26 -9.76
C THR A 367 3.78 -12.37 -10.11
N LEU A 368 4.76 -12.26 -9.20
CA LEU A 368 6.00 -11.52 -9.41
C LEU A 368 6.76 -12.02 -10.64
N ALA A 369 6.97 -13.33 -10.75
CA ALA A 369 7.70 -13.93 -11.86
C ALA A 369 7.00 -13.72 -13.21
N VAL A 370 5.67 -13.88 -13.25
CA VAL A 370 4.86 -13.66 -14.46
C VAL A 370 4.89 -12.20 -14.87
N CYS A 371 4.69 -11.26 -13.92
CA CYS A 371 4.74 -9.83 -14.18
C CYS A 371 6.12 -9.42 -14.72
N ALA A 372 7.20 -9.84 -14.05
CA ALA A 372 8.56 -9.52 -14.49
C ALA A 372 8.87 -10.07 -15.89
N ALA A 373 8.56 -11.35 -16.14
CA ALA A 373 8.83 -11.99 -17.41
C ALA A 373 8.05 -11.33 -18.57
N LEU A 374 6.75 -11.09 -18.38
CA LEU A 374 5.91 -10.44 -19.39
C LEU A 374 6.35 -9.00 -19.63
N THR A 375 6.66 -8.23 -18.58
CA THR A 375 7.12 -6.84 -18.73
C THR A 375 8.44 -6.79 -19.49
N LEU A 376 9.42 -7.64 -19.16
CA LEU A 376 10.70 -7.71 -19.88
C LEU A 376 10.52 -8.11 -21.35
N ALA A 377 9.61 -9.02 -21.64
CA ALA A 377 9.33 -9.46 -22.99
C ALA A 377 8.64 -8.40 -23.86
N THR A 378 7.79 -7.56 -23.26
CA THR A 378 6.92 -6.64 -24.01
C THR A 378 7.40 -5.19 -24.01
N ILE A 379 8.25 -4.80 -23.06
CA ILE A 379 8.69 -3.40 -22.94
C ILE A 379 9.58 -2.96 -24.12
N GLY A 380 10.43 -3.84 -24.65
CA GLY A 380 11.26 -3.55 -25.82
C GLY A 380 10.44 -3.19 -27.07
N PRO A 381 9.56 -4.09 -27.55
CA PRO A 381 8.79 -3.85 -28.77
C PRO A 381 7.63 -2.84 -28.61
N PHE A 382 7.04 -2.73 -27.42
CA PHE A 382 5.80 -1.94 -27.23
C PHE A 382 5.92 -0.78 -26.22
N GLY A 383 7.10 -0.56 -25.62
CA GLY A 383 7.34 0.52 -24.65
C GLY A 383 6.38 0.48 -23.47
N LEU A 384 5.84 1.65 -23.09
CA LEU A 384 4.88 1.77 -21.97
C LEU A 384 3.62 0.94 -22.12
N ARG A 385 3.13 0.78 -23.37
CA ARG A 385 1.94 -0.04 -23.63
C ARG A 385 2.21 -1.51 -23.39
N GLY A 386 3.44 -1.96 -23.70
CA GLY A 386 3.88 -3.32 -23.40
C GLY A 386 3.90 -3.60 -21.89
N ALA A 387 4.48 -2.69 -21.11
CA ALA A 387 4.47 -2.79 -19.65
C ALA A 387 3.05 -2.82 -19.08
N ALA A 388 2.14 -1.97 -19.56
CA ALA A 388 0.75 -1.94 -19.11
C ALA A 388 -0.03 -3.21 -19.46
N LEU A 389 0.20 -3.79 -20.64
CA LEU A 389 -0.39 -5.07 -21.04
C LEU A 389 0.14 -6.24 -20.20
N ALA A 390 1.45 -6.24 -19.92
CA ALA A 390 2.09 -7.24 -19.07
C ALA A 390 1.51 -7.22 -17.65
N ASP A 391 1.36 -6.03 -17.08
CA ASP A 391 0.80 -5.84 -15.74
C ASP A 391 -0.67 -6.31 -15.68
N THR A 392 -1.47 -5.93 -16.68
CA THR A 392 -2.84 -6.42 -16.81
C THR A 392 -2.90 -7.95 -16.92
N ALA A 393 -2.06 -8.55 -17.75
CA ALA A 393 -2.02 -10.01 -17.90
C ALA A 393 -1.61 -10.71 -16.60
N ALA A 394 -0.61 -10.16 -15.87
CA ALA A 394 -0.18 -10.68 -14.58
C ALA A 394 -1.29 -10.58 -13.53
N TYR A 395 -2.02 -9.46 -13.45
CA TYR A 395 -3.12 -9.29 -12.52
C TYR A 395 -4.32 -10.20 -12.83
N VAL A 396 -4.64 -10.39 -14.10
CA VAL A 396 -5.67 -11.34 -14.54
C VAL A 396 -5.25 -12.77 -14.15
N ALA A 397 -4.02 -13.17 -14.43
CA ALA A 397 -3.49 -14.48 -14.06
C ALA A 397 -3.53 -14.70 -12.54
N ALA A 398 -3.06 -13.71 -11.75
CA ALA A 398 -3.09 -13.74 -10.29
C ALA A 398 -4.53 -13.94 -9.76
N TYR A 399 -5.48 -13.18 -10.29
CA TYR A 399 -6.89 -13.30 -9.93
C TYR A 399 -7.43 -14.69 -10.25
N CYS A 400 -7.23 -15.19 -11.47
CA CYS A 400 -7.70 -16.53 -11.88
C CYS A 400 -7.13 -17.63 -10.99
N VAL A 401 -5.83 -17.57 -10.69
CA VAL A 401 -5.16 -18.55 -9.84
C VAL A 401 -5.72 -18.49 -8.40
N LYS A 402 -5.82 -17.30 -7.82
CA LYS A 402 -6.33 -17.13 -6.43
C LYS A 402 -7.80 -17.54 -6.32
N VAL A 403 -8.64 -17.23 -7.30
CA VAL A 403 -10.05 -17.68 -7.35
C VAL A 403 -10.12 -19.20 -7.41
N THR A 404 -9.27 -19.83 -8.22
CA THR A 404 -9.22 -21.31 -8.32
C THR A 404 -8.81 -21.95 -7.00
N PHE A 405 -7.79 -21.42 -6.34
CA PHE A 405 -7.38 -21.91 -5.01
C PHE A 405 -8.46 -21.63 -3.95
N PHE A 406 -9.09 -20.48 -3.99
CA PHE A 406 -10.22 -20.17 -3.10
C PHE A 406 -11.37 -21.18 -3.30
N ALA A 407 -11.76 -21.45 -4.54
CA ALA A 407 -12.80 -22.45 -4.86
C ALA A 407 -12.46 -23.84 -4.31
N ARG A 408 -11.21 -24.30 -4.52
CA ARG A 408 -10.75 -25.59 -4.00
C ARG A 408 -10.71 -25.64 -2.47
N LEU A 409 -10.26 -24.57 -1.83
CA LEU A 409 -10.16 -24.52 -0.37
C LEU A 409 -11.52 -24.35 0.32
N SER A 410 -12.45 -23.62 -0.28
CA SER A 410 -13.78 -23.38 0.28
C SER A 410 -14.81 -24.43 -0.09
N GLY A 411 -14.59 -25.17 -1.18
CA GLY A 411 -15.61 -26.03 -1.78
C GLY A 411 -16.69 -25.26 -2.55
N THR A 412 -16.53 -23.94 -2.74
CA THR A 412 -17.49 -23.11 -3.45
C THR A 412 -17.29 -23.25 -4.96
N PRO A 413 -18.34 -23.53 -5.74
CA PRO A 413 -18.21 -23.65 -7.20
C PRO A 413 -17.84 -22.30 -7.83
N LEU A 414 -17.01 -22.32 -8.87
CA LEU A 414 -16.53 -21.11 -9.56
C LEU A 414 -17.67 -20.19 -10.02
N ARG A 415 -18.79 -20.78 -10.44
CA ARG A 415 -19.97 -20.02 -10.84
C ARG A 415 -20.48 -19.11 -9.73
N GLU A 416 -20.48 -19.60 -8.48
CA GLU A 416 -20.93 -18.83 -7.32
C GLU A 416 -19.95 -17.75 -6.89
N ILE A 417 -18.70 -17.82 -7.35
CA ILE A 417 -17.67 -16.81 -7.08
C ILE A 417 -17.68 -15.71 -8.15
N LEU A 418 -17.93 -16.10 -9.41
CA LEU A 418 -17.75 -15.21 -10.56
C LEU A 418 -19.04 -14.56 -11.06
N VAL A 419 -20.18 -15.27 -10.94
CA VAL A 419 -21.44 -14.79 -11.51
C VAL A 419 -22.21 -13.96 -10.49
N PRO A 420 -22.54 -12.67 -10.79
CA PRO A 420 -23.36 -11.85 -9.92
C PRO A 420 -24.71 -12.51 -9.58
N MET A 421 -25.08 -12.49 -8.31
CA MET A 421 -26.32 -13.09 -7.83
C MET A 421 -27.30 -11.99 -7.35
N PRO A 422 -28.61 -12.22 -7.42
CA PRO A 422 -29.60 -11.27 -6.85
C PRO A 422 -29.38 -10.98 -5.36
N SER A 423 -28.74 -11.92 -4.63
CA SER A 423 -28.34 -11.75 -3.25
C SER A 423 -27.28 -10.69 -3.00
N ASP A 424 -26.50 -10.32 -4.03
CA ASP A 424 -25.42 -9.34 -3.92
C ASP A 424 -25.95 -7.91 -3.85
N VAL A 425 -27.19 -7.69 -4.32
CA VAL A 425 -27.87 -6.40 -4.22
C VAL A 425 -28.48 -6.25 -2.83
N PRO A 426 -28.15 -5.17 -2.08
CA PRO A 426 -28.74 -4.90 -0.77
C PRO A 426 -30.27 -4.97 -0.81
N ALA A 427 -30.89 -5.60 0.19
CA ALA A 427 -32.32 -5.83 0.24
C ALA A 427 -33.16 -4.56 0.04
N ARG A 428 -32.69 -3.42 0.57
CA ARG A 428 -33.33 -2.10 0.39
C ARG A 428 -33.29 -1.59 -1.05
N LEU A 429 -32.24 -1.87 -1.81
CA LEU A 429 -32.15 -1.51 -3.23
C LEU A 429 -32.99 -2.47 -4.08
N ARG A 430 -32.99 -3.75 -3.73
CA ARG A 430 -33.78 -4.78 -4.41
C ARG A 430 -35.28 -4.49 -4.33
N SER A 431 -35.77 -4.12 -3.15
CA SER A 431 -37.18 -3.73 -2.96
C SER A 431 -37.57 -2.49 -3.77
N ARG A 432 -36.69 -1.50 -3.87
CA ARG A 432 -36.92 -0.30 -4.71
C ARG A 432 -36.91 -0.62 -6.19
N LEU A 433 -35.97 -1.44 -6.67
CA LEU A 433 -35.91 -1.86 -8.08
C LEU A 433 -37.13 -2.70 -8.47
N THR A 434 -37.56 -3.64 -7.62
CA THR A 434 -38.75 -4.44 -7.89
C THR A 434 -40.03 -3.61 -7.85
N ALA A 435 -40.11 -2.60 -6.97
CA ALA A 435 -41.23 -1.66 -6.92
C ALA A 435 -41.29 -0.78 -8.18
N SER A 436 -40.14 -0.25 -8.63
CA SER A 436 -40.08 0.58 -9.85
C SER A 436 -40.39 -0.21 -11.13
N LEU A 437 -39.94 -1.47 -11.21
CA LEU A 437 -40.27 -2.35 -12.34
C LEU A 437 -41.76 -2.75 -12.38
N ARG A 438 -42.39 -2.95 -11.20
CA ARG A 438 -43.82 -3.20 -11.08
C ARG A 438 -44.63 -1.96 -11.49
N ALA A 439 -44.20 -0.75 -11.05
CA ALA A 439 -44.84 0.50 -11.39
C ALA A 439 -44.77 0.80 -12.92
N ARG A 440 -43.66 0.48 -13.57
CA ARG A 440 -43.57 0.60 -15.05
C ARG A 440 -44.46 -0.40 -15.75
N ARG A 441 -44.54 -1.65 -15.34
CA ARG A 441 -45.42 -2.65 -15.92
C ARG A 441 -46.92 -2.33 -15.73
N SER A 442 -47.30 -1.61 -14.67
CA SER A 442 -48.67 -1.15 -14.47
C SER A 442 -48.99 0.17 -15.17
N ALA A 443 -48.00 0.88 -15.75
CA ALA A 443 -48.19 2.07 -16.55
C ALA A 443 -48.25 1.76 -18.07
N ASP A 444 -47.81 0.55 -18.46
CA ASP A 444 -47.82 0.06 -19.83
C ASP A 444 -49.04 -0.84 -20.16
N VAL A 445 -49.99 -0.99 -19.20
CA VAL A 445 -51.31 -1.66 -19.34
C VAL A 445 -52.43 -0.64 -19.17
#